data_14883f24a0ef3f7b5763afd77ef89d17
#
_entry.id   14883f24a0ef3f7b5763afd77ef89d17
#
_cell.length_a   1.000
_cell.length_b   1.000
_cell.length_c   1.000
_cell.angle_alpha   90.00
_cell.angle_beta   90.00
_cell.angle_gamma   90.00
#
_symmetry.space_group_name_H-M   'P 1'
#
loop_
_entity.id
_entity.type
_entity.pdbx_description
1 polymer ?
#
loop_
_entity_poly.entity_id
_entity_poly.type
_entity_poly.pdbx_seq_one_letter_code
_entity_poly.pdbx_strand_id
1 'polypeptide(L)'
;MKRLLVSAAISLSLAAPVAAQDASTVLATVNGTDITLGHLIAMRAMLPAQYQELPDEVLYNGMLDQLIQQEVVADSLRGSEDARTKLTMENEDRAFLASVAIDAIAFDTIADADVQALYDANFADAGGDLEWNASHILVATEEEAQNLIDQLNDGADFVALAQEFSTGPSGPNGGALGWFGTGMMVPEFETAVADLEAGEISAPVQTQFGWHVVKLNESRISAPPAPEDVRADLEEELRRQRVDAYLAELTEAAEITRPEVEIDMSLIRNIDLLTQ
;
A
#
# COMPACT_ATOMS: atom_id res chain seq x y z
N MET A 1 4.87 80.39 55.14
CA MET A 1 4.09 79.59 54.16
C MET A 1 5.06 78.79 53.33
N LYS A 2 5.27 77.51 53.65
CA LYS A 2 6.14 76.56 52.91
C LYS A 2 5.30 75.80 51.92
N ARG A 3 5.55 75.95 50.63
CA ARG A 3 4.93 75.19 49.56
C ARG A 3 5.68 73.86 49.37
N LEU A 4 5.06 72.76 49.67
CA LEU A 4 5.56 71.44 49.28
C LEU A 4 5.28 71.22 47.79
N LEU A 5 6.32 70.94 47.01
CA LEU A 5 6.23 70.41 45.64
C LEU A 5 6.25 68.92 45.74
N VAL A 6 5.13 68.28 45.35
CA VAL A 6 5.01 66.86 45.19
C VAL A 6 5.41 66.50 43.76
N SER A 7 6.60 65.89 43.62
CA SER A 7 7.05 65.36 42.33
C SER A 7 6.40 64.00 42.11
N ALA A 8 5.49 63.87 41.16
CA ALA A 8 4.95 62.61 40.70
C ALA A 8 5.96 61.96 39.74
N ALA A 9 6.55 60.85 40.18
CA ALA A 9 7.39 60.05 39.31
C ALA A 9 6.44 59.13 38.46
N ILE A 10 6.36 59.41 37.16
CA ILE A 10 5.68 58.54 36.19
C ILE A 10 6.64 57.42 35.87
N SER A 11 6.37 56.20 36.41
CA SER A 11 7.07 54.99 36.02
C SER A 11 6.57 54.55 34.66
N LEU A 12 7.35 54.77 33.63
CA LEU A 12 7.13 54.29 32.28
C LEU A 12 7.53 52.80 32.25
N SER A 13 6.57 51.92 32.36
CA SER A 13 6.78 50.49 32.13
C SER A 13 7.01 50.26 30.63
N LEU A 14 8.25 50.06 30.24
CA LEU A 14 8.58 49.53 28.92
C LEU A 14 8.05 48.09 28.84
N ALA A 15 6.95 47.91 28.16
CA ALA A 15 6.54 46.56 27.72
C ALA A 15 7.63 46.12 26.71
N ALA A 16 8.46 45.17 27.12
CA ALA A 16 9.33 44.47 26.18
C ALA A 16 8.48 43.84 25.08
N PRO A 17 8.84 43.95 23.80
CA PRO A 17 8.13 43.25 22.75
C PRO A 17 8.17 41.75 23.07
N VAL A 18 7.02 41.11 23.15
CA VAL A 18 6.94 39.65 23.17
C VAL A 18 7.58 39.19 21.85
N ALA A 19 8.79 38.68 21.93
CA ALA A 19 9.43 38.07 20.76
C ALA A 19 8.46 36.99 20.21
N ALA A 20 8.22 37.03 18.91
CA ALA A 20 7.41 36.00 18.27
C ALA A 20 8.05 34.65 18.59
N GLN A 21 7.29 33.75 19.21
CA GLN A 21 7.75 32.42 19.49
C GLN A 21 7.80 31.66 18.18
N ASP A 22 8.95 31.04 17.88
CA ASP A 22 9.17 30.21 16.69
C ASP A 22 9.76 28.86 17.10
N ALA A 23 10.01 27.98 16.12
CA ALA A 23 10.54 26.66 16.38
C ALA A 23 11.90 26.64 17.11
N SER A 24 12.68 27.76 17.05
CA SER A 24 13.98 27.90 17.71
C SER A 24 13.86 28.37 19.16
N THR A 25 12.65 28.68 19.63
CA THR A 25 12.42 29.15 21.01
C THR A 25 12.88 28.09 22.00
N VAL A 26 13.87 28.41 22.82
CA VAL A 26 14.42 27.49 23.83
C VAL A 26 13.44 27.36 25.00
N LEU A 27 13.09 26.11 25.32
CA LEU A 27 12.16 25.74 26.42
C LEU A 27 12.89 25.21 27.64
N ALA A 28 14.03 24.54 27.43
CA ALA A 28 14.92 24.06 28.48
C ALA A 28 16.34 23.92 27.90
N THR A 29 17.35 23.97 28.79
CA THR A 29 18.74 23.66 28.46
C THR A 29 19.27 22.61 29.43
N VAL A 30 19.79 21.50 28.90
CA VAL A 30 20.36 20.39 29.70
C VAL A 30 21.84 20.26 29.34
N ASN A 31 22.72 20.55 30.30
CA ASN A 31 24.19 20.50 30.14
C ASN A 31 24.73 21.26 28.91
N GLY A 32 24.04 22.30 28.48
CA GLY A 32 24.38 23.11 27.32
C GLY A 32 23.68 22.72 26.02
N THR A 33 22.89 21.67 26.01
CA THR A 33 22.04 21.26 24.89
C THR A 33 20.65 21.89 25.03
N ASP A 34 20.21 22.64 24.02
CA ASP A 34 18.93 23.32 24.04
C ASP A 34 17.80 22.42 23.54
N ILE A 35 16.72 22.34 24.31
CA ILE A 35 15.45 21.74 23.93
C ILE A 35 14.53 22.87 23.50
N THR A 36 14.12 22.88 22.24
CA THR A 36 13.35 23.97 21.64
C THR A 36 11.89 23.58 21.41
N LEU A 37 11.05 24.58 21.13
CA LEU A 37 9.67 24.36 20.70
C LEU A 37 9.58 23.46 19.46
N GLY A 38 10.54 23.58 18.54
CA GLY A 38 10.64 22.72 17.36
C GLY A 38 10.77 21.24 17.71
N HIS A 39 11.53 20.89 18.75
CA HIS A 39 11.66 19.52 19.23
C HIS A 39 10.31 18.96 19.72
N LEU A 40 9.53 19.77 20.46
CA LEU A 40 8.20 19.38 20.90
C LEU A 40 7.21 19.18 19.74
N ILE A 41 7.26 20.11 18.76
CA ILE A 41 6.40 20.01 17.56
C ILE A 41 6.71 18.75 16.77
N ALA A 42 8.00 18.46 16.55
CA ALA A 42 8.43 17.24 15.86
C ALA A 42 8.01 15.97 16.63
N MET A 43 8.20 15.96 17.95
CA MET A 43 7.79 14.84 18.80
C MET A 43 6.25 14.62 18.77
N ARG A 44 5.47 15.72 18.84
CA ARG A 44 4.01 15.65 18.77
C ARG A 44 3.53 15.02 17.44
N ALA A 45 4.18 15.37 16.32
CA ALA A 45 3.83 14.82 15.01
C ALA A 45 4.00 13.29 14.93
N MET A 46 4.86 12.72 15.77
CA MET A 46 5.12 11.28 15.83
C MET A 46 4.23 10.52 16.85
N LEU A 47 3.43 11.25 17.63
CA LEU A 47 2.56 10.60 18.62
C LEU A 47 1.43 9.81 17.93
N PRO A 48 1.09 8.62 18.46
CA PRO A 48 -0.13 7.91 18.04
C PRO A 48 -1.37 8.79 18.18
N ALA A 49 -2.35 8.66 17.28
CA ALA A 49 -3.54 9.51 17.19
C ALA A 49 -4.27 9.68 18.53
N GLN A 50 -4.36 8.62 19.33
CA GLN A 50 -4.99 8.65 20.65
C GLN A 50 -4.38 9.64 21.66
N TYR A 51 -3.09 9.95 21.51
CA TYR A 51 -2.41 10.93 22.37
C TYR A 51 -2.50 12.35 21.81
N GLN A 52 -2.71 12.51 20.50
CA GLN A 52 -2.79 13.83 19.88
C GLN A 52 -4.05 14.61 20.27
N GLU A 53 -5.06 13.93 20.86
CA GLU A 53 -6.31 14.52 21.35
C GLU A 53 -6.21 15.02 22.81
N LEU A 54 -5.08 14.82 23.49
CA LEU A 54 -4.89 15.30 24.85
C LEU A 54 -4.81 16.84 24.87
N PRO A 55 -5.19 17.49 26.00
CA PRO A 55 -5.06 18.94 26.15
C PRO A 55 -3.63 19.41 25.93
N ASP A 56 -3.45 20.55 25.26
CA ASP A 56 -2.14 21.10 24.90
C ASP A 56 -1.21 21.26 26.11
N GLU A 57 -1.73 21.65 27.27
CA GLU A 57 -0.95 21.78 28.51
C GLU A 57 -0.39 20.44 28.99
N VAL A 58 -1.17 19.36 28.87
CA VAL A 58 -0.73 18.00 29.23
C VAL A 58 0.32 17.49 28.29
N LEU A 59 0.11 17.70 26.98
CA LEU A 59 1.08 17.34 25.94
C LEU A 59 2.38 18.13 26.11
N TYR A 60 2.29 19.44 26.26
CA TYR A 60 3.46 20.31 26.42
C TYR A 60 4.33 19.85 27.60
N ASN A 61 3.75 19.76 28.79
CA ASN A 61 4.50 19.39 29.99
C ASN A 61 5.06 17.97 29.89
N GLY A 62 4.25 17.00 29.46
CA GLY A 62 4.67 15.60 29.35
C GLY A 62 5.79 15.39 28.34
N MET A 63 5.71 16.02 27.15
CA MET A 63 6.73 15.93 26.11
C MET A 63 8.02 16.65 26.51
N LEU A 64 7.91 17.83 27.15
CA LEU A 64 9.08 18.58 27.61
C LEU A 64 9.84 17.80 28.68
N ASP A 65 9.13 17.28 29.69
CA ASP A 65 9.73 16.46 30.74
C ASP A 65 10.41 15.21 30.16
N GLN A 66 9.76 14.56 29.18
CA GLN A 66 10.32 13.40 28.50
C GLN A 66 11.61 13.74 27.74
N LEU A 67 11.64 14.83 26.98
CA LEU A 67 12.83 15.26 26.24
C LEU A 67 13.98 15.64 27.19
N ILE A 68 13.67 16.32 28.31
CA ILE A 68 14.68 16.64 29.33
C ILE A 68 15.27 15.34 29.91
N GLN A 69 14.44 14.36 30.28
CA GLN A 69 14.92 13.09 30.82
C GLN A 69 15.75 12.30 29.78
N GLN A 70 15.31 12.28 28.52
CA GLN A 70 16.04 11.64 27.44
C GLN A 70 17.41 12.30 27.24
N GLU A 71 17.49 13.64 27.23
CA GLU A 71 18.76 14.34 27.06
C GLU A 71 19.71 14.10 28.23
N VAL A 72 19.22 14.12 29.47
CA VAL A 72 20.05 13.82 30.66
C VAL A 72 20.68 12.42 30.56
N VAL A 73 19.88 11.42 30.13
CA VAL A 73 20.37 10.04 29.99
C VAL A 73 21.30 9.91 28.79
N ALA A 74 20.97 10.51 27.65
CA ALA A 74 21.79 10.47 26.43
C ALA A 74 23.15 11.14 26.67
N ASP A 75 23.18 12.29 27.37
CA ASP A 75 24.41 13.00 27.67
C ASP A 75 25.39 12.17 28.52
N SER A 76 24.87 11.26 29.35
CA SER A 76 25.73 10.37 30.16
C SER A 76 26.57 9.40 29.32
N LEU A 77 26.17 9.13 28.06
CA LEU A 77 26.87 8.23 27.13
C LEU A 77 27.61 9.00 26.02
N ARG A 78 27.19 10.24 25.76
CA ARG A 78 27.70 11.06 24.65
C ARG A 78 29.21 11.22 24.72
N GLY A 79 29.91 10.86 23.62
CA GLY A 79 31.37 10.88 23.51
C GLY A 79 32.09 9.65 24.07
N SER A 80 31.34 8.72 24.67
CA SER A 80 31.84 7.43 25.17
C SER A 80 31.17 6.21 24.54
N GLU A 81 30.44 6.41 23.45
CA GLU A 81 29.72 5.38 22.73
C GLU A 81 30.70 4.32 22.20
N ASP A 82 30.37 3.04 22.38
CA ASP A 82 31.09 1.95 21.77
C ASP A 82 30.87 1.88 20.25
N ALA A 83 31.65 1.04 19.56
CA ALA A 83 31.55 0.88 18.11
C ALA A 83 30.17 0.42 17.65
N ARG A 84 29.53 -0.46 18.42
CA ARG A 84 28.17 -0.94 18.13
C ARG A 84 27.16 0.21 18.15
N THR A 85 27.17 0.99 19.21
CA THR A 85 26.26 2.14 19.37
C THR A 85 26.44 3.13 18.24
N LYS A 86 27.69 3.52 17.92
CA LYS A 86 27.99 4.45 16.81
C LYS A 86 27.46 3.94 15.46
N LEU A 87 27.77 2.69 15.10
CA LEU A 87 27.33 2.12 13.83
C LEU A 87 25.80 1.96 13.75
N THR A 88 25.16 1.67 14.90
CA THR A 88 23.70 1.64 14.96
C THR A 88 23.11 3.02 14.70
N MET A 89 23.61 4.06 15.37
CA MET A 89 23.15 5.45 15.16
C MET A 89 23.37 5.88 13.70
N GLU A 90 24.52 5.56 13.09
CA GLU A 90 24.79 5.88 11.68
C GLU A 90 23.79 5.19 10.72
N ASN A 91 23.38 3.96 11.04
CA ASN A 91 22.41 3.22 10.24
C ASN A 91 21.00 3.80 10.42
N GLU A 92 20.61 4.16 11.65
CA GLU A 92 19.32 4.76 11.94
C GLU A 92 19.18 6.15 11.29
N ASP A 93 20.23 7.00 11.39
CA ASP A 93 20.27 8.30 10.72
C ASP A 93 20.10 8.16 9.20
N ARG A 94 20.87 7.25 8.59
CA ARG A 94 20.78 6.94 7.15
C ARG A 94 19.39 6.46 6.75
N ALA A 95 18.80 5.54 7.53
CA ALA A 95 17.47 5.01 7.27
C ALA A 95 16.40 6.09 7.41
N PHE A 96 16.52 6.94 8.45
CA PHE A 96 15.59 8.04 8.68
C PHE A 96 15.63 9.07 7.54
N LEU A 97 16.82 9.54 7.16
CA LEU A 97 16.97 10.49 6.06
C LEU A 97 16.46 9.91 4.72
N ALA A 98 16.73 8.62 4.46
CA ALA A 98 16.22 7.95 3.27
C ALA A 98 14.68 7.87 3.27
N SER A 99 14.05 7.54 4.40
CA SER A 99 12.59 7.51 4.49
C SER A 99 11.98 8.88 4.25
N VAL A 100 12.52 9.94 4.86
CA VAL A 100 12.03 11.32 4.66
C VAL A 100 12.13 11.74 3.19
N ALA A 101 13.23 11.41 2.52
CA ALA A 101 13.41 11.72 1.10
C ALA A 101 12.43 10.94 0.20
N ILE A 102 12.22 9.65 0.48
CA ILE A 102 11.28 8.82 -0.26
C ILE A 102 9.84 9.28 -0.03
N ASP A 103 9.46 9.58 1.22
CA ASP A 103 8.13 10.06 1.58
C ASP A 103 7.79 11.36 0.86
N ALA A 104 8.75 12.29 0.76
CA ALA A 104 8.56 13.55 0.04
C ALA A 104 8.21 13.34 -1.44
N ILE A 105 8.76 12.30 -2.08
CA ILE A 105 8.49 11.94 -3.47
C ILE A 105 7.21 11.11 -3.60
N ALA A 106 7.01 10.14 -2.70
CA ALA A 106 5.86 9.23 -2.74
C ALA A 106 4.52 9.94 -2.48
N PHE A 107 4.52 10.92 -1.56
CA PHE A 107 3.29 11.63 -1.17
C PHE A 107 3.10 12.97 -1.87
N ASP A 108 3.95 13.31 -2.83
CA ASP A 108 3.69 14.46 -3.69
C ASP A 108 2.41 14.23 -4.52
N THR A 109 1.70 15.33 -4.80
CA THR A 109 0.43 15.28 -5.52
C THR A 109 0.59 14.61 -6.89
N ILE A 110 -0.28 13.64 -7.17
CA ILE A 110 -0.41 13.01 -8.48
C ILE A 110 -1.40 13.83 -9.30
N ALA A 111 -0.98 14.27 -10.47
CA ALA A 111 -1.87 15.02 -11.35
C ALA A 111 -2.91 14.09 -12.02
N ASP A 112 -4.13 14.57 -12.17
CA ASP A 112 -5.19 13.82 -12.87
C ASP A 112 -4.78 13.43 -14.30
N ALA A 113 -3.95 14.26 -14.96
CA ALA A 113 -3.43 13.96 -16.30
C ALA A 113 -2.50 12.73 -16.31
N ASP A 114 -1.71 12.51 -15.26
CA ASP A 114 -0.83 11.34 -15.17
C ASP A 114 -1.65 10.07 -14.93
N VAL A 115 -2.69 10.17 -14.08
CA VAL A 115 -3.63 9.05 -13.86
C VAL A 115 -4.34 8.68 -15.16
N GLN A 116 -4.82 9.68 -15.90
CA GLN A 116 -5.49 9.44 -17.17
C GLN A 116 -4.53 8.83 -18.21
N ALA A 117 -3.29 9.33 -18.29
CA ALA A 117 -2.29 8.78 -19.21
C ALA A 117 -1.97 7.31 -18.90
N LEU A 118 -1.85 6.96 -17.62
CA LEU A 118 -1.60 5.57 -17.21
C LEU A 118 -2.83 4.70 -17.46
N TYR A 119 -4.03 5.21 -17.22
CA TYR A 119 -5.27 4.51 -17.56
C TYR A 119 -5.35 4.23 -19.06
N ASP A 120 -5.09 5.23 -19.89
CA ASP A 120 -5.11 5.06 -21.36
C ASP A 120 -4.05 4.04 -21.81
N ALA A 121 -2.86 4.09 -21.22
CA ALA A 121 -1.80 3.12 -21.55
C ALA A 121 -2.16 1.69 -21.15
N ASN A 122 -2.86 1.50 -20.05
CA ASN A 122 -3.24 0.18 -19.56
C ASN A 122 -4.50 -0.39 -20.23
N PHE A 123 -5.45 0.48 -20.62
CA PHE A 123 -6.80 0.05 -20.99
C PHE A 123 -7.29 0.53 -22.35
N ALA A 124 -6.68 1.58 -23.00
CA ALA A 124 -7.20 2.12 -24.26
C ALA A 124 -7.04 1.14 -25.43
N ASP A 125 -5.94 0.38 -25.48
CA ASP A 125 -5.67 -0.64 -26.50
C ASP A 125 -5.93 -2.07 -26.00
N ALA A 126 -6.07 -2.27 -24.71
CA ALA A 126 -6.53 -3.50 -24.14
C ALA A 126 -8.06 -3.51 -24.32
N GLY A 127 -8.57 -4.05 -25.42
CA GLY A 127 -9.92 -4.54 -25.40
C GLY A 127 -10.08 -5.30 -24.09
N GLY A 128 -11.19 -5.11 -23.36
CA GLY A 128 -11.37 -5.77 -22.06
C GLY A 128 -11.14 -7.26 -22.14
N ASP A 129 -11.16 -7.94 -21.03
CA ASP A 129 -10.94 -9.37 -20.96
C ASP A 129 -12.05 -10.13 -21.71
N LEU A 130 -11.67 -11.25 -22.34
CA LEU A 130 -12.64 -12.14 -22.96
C LEU A 130 -13.49 -12.77 -21.85
N GLU A 131 -14.79 -12.58 -21.94
CA GLU A 131 -15.78 -13.17 -21.07
C GLU A 131 -16.69 -14.12 -21.83
N TRP A 132 -17.05 -15.20 -21.18
CA TRP A 132 -17.99 -16.21 -21.67
C TRP A 132 -19.26 -16.22 -20.81
N ASN A 133 -20.38 -16.38 -21.44
CA ASN A 133 -21.63 -16.75 -20.79
C ASN A 133 -21.93 -18.19 -21.18
N ALA A 134 -21.92 -19.10 -20.22
CA ALA A 134 -22.12 -20.51 -20.47
C ALA A 134 -23.16 -21.13 -19.52
N SER A 135 -23.68 -22.26 -19.94
CA SER A 135 -24.49 -23.15 -19.12
C SER A 135 -23.85 -24.54 -19.08
N HIS A 136 -24.03 -25.25 -17.98
CA HIS A 136 -23.51 -26.62 -17.90
C HIS A 136 -24.48 -27.61 -17.23
N ILE A 137 -24.32 -28.88 -17.56
CA ILE A 137 -24.94 -30.03 -16.88
C ILE A 137 -23.81 -30.84 -16.27
N LEU A 138 -23.83 -31.09 -14.96
CA LEU A 138 -22.86 -31.91 -14.25
C LEU A 138 -23.47 -33.27 -13.93
N VAL A 139 -22.80 -34.34 -14.33
CA VAL A 139 -23.20 -35.72 -14.06
C VAL A 139 -22.02 -36.56 -13.56
N ALA A 140 -22.30 -37.77 -13.09
CA ALA A 140 -21.30 -38.61 -12.46
C ALA A 140 -20.38 -39.35 -13.46
N THR A 141 -20.91 -39.69 -14.65
CA THR A 141 -20.22 -40.55 -15.62
C THR A 141 -20.17 -39.91 -17.01
N GLU A 142 -19.17 -40.32 -17.79
CA GLU A 142 -19.02 -39.92 -19.19
C GLU A 142 -20.20 -40.43 -20.05
N GLU A 143 -20.71 -41.65 -19.77
CA GLU A 143 -21.83 -42.23 -20.48
C GLU A 143 -23.11 -41.39 -20.29
N GLU A 144 -23.35 -40.88 -19.07
CA GLU A 144 -24.47 -39.98 -18.81
C GLU A 144 -24.31 -38.67 -19.59
N ALA A 145 -23.09 -38.08 -19.57
CA ALA A 145 -22.82 -36.85 -20.31
C ALA A 145 -23.03 -37.05 -21.82
N GLN A 146 -22.52 -38.14 -22.39
CA GLN A 146 -22.70 -38.45 -23.80
C GLN A 146 -24.19 -38.65 -24.17
N ASN A 147 -24.95 -39.34 -23.33
CA ASN A 147 -26.39 -39.51 -23.54
C ASN A 147 -27.15 -38.18 -23.55
N LEU A 148 -26.77 -37.23 -22.69
CA LEU A 148 -27.36 -35.90 -22.68
C LEU A 148 -26.99 -35.10 -23.95
N ILE A 149 -25.75 -35.22 -24.43
CA ILE A 149 -25.33 -34.61 -25.69
C ILE A 149 -26.14 -35.17 -26.87
N ASP A 150 -26.37 -36.49 -26.91
CA ASP A 150 -27.15 -37.09 -27.96
C ASP A 150 -28.60 -36.59 -27.95
N GLN A 151 -29.22 -36.44 -26.76
CA GLN A 151 -30.55 -35.85 -26.63
C GLN A 151 -30.60 -34.38 -27.07
N LEU A 152 -29.58 -33.62 -26.72
CA LEU A 152 -29.46 -32.20 -27.11
C LEU A 152 -29.33 -32.06 -28.64
N ASN A 153 -28.57 -32.95 -29.28
CA ASN A 153 -28.43 -33.01 -30.72
C ASN A 153 -29.75 -33.42 -31.41
N ASP A 154 -30.59 -34.22 -30.75
CA ASP A 154 -31.93 -34.58 -31.19
C ASP A 154 -32.98 -33.48 -30.92
N GLY A 155 -32.56 -32.35 -30.34
CA GLY A 155 -33.39 -31.17 -30.16
C GLY A 155 -34.02 -31.03 -28.78
N ALA A 156 -33.57 -31.79 -27.78
CA ALA A 156 -34.02 -31.58 -26.40
C ALA A 156 -33.62 -30.20 -25.86
N ASP A 157 -34.38 -29.68 -24.90
CA ASP A 157 -34.13 -28.40 -24.28
C ASP A 157 -33.04 -28.51 -23.21
N PHE A 158 -31.96 -27.69 -23.33
CA PHE A 158 -30.82 -27.72 -22.43
C PHE A 158 -31.23 -27.39 -20.98
N VAL A 159 -32.10 -26.39 -20.80
CA VAL A 159 -32.55 -25.96 -19.48
C VAL A 159 -33.31 -27.07 -18.78
N ALA A 160 -34.20 -27.77 -19.52
CA ALA A 160 -34.97 -28.89 -18.97
C ALA A 160 -34.06 -30.05 -18.55
N LEU A 161 -33.10 -30.43 -19.42
CA LEU A 161 -32.13 -31.48 -19.08
C LEU A 161 -31.22 -31.10 -17.90
N ALA A 162 -30.80 -29.82 -17.81
CA ALA A 162 -30.02 -29.35 -16.68
C ALA A 162 -30.82 -29.45 -15.37
N GLN A 163 -32.10 -29.07 -15.38
CA GLN A 163 -32.96 -29.13 -14.21
C GLN A 163 -33.26 -30.58 -13.77
N GLU A 164 -33.32 -31.52 -14.71
CA GLU A 164 -33.64 -32.90 -14.43
C GLU A 164 -32.42 -33.72 -14.03
N PHE A 165 -31.26 -33.53 -14.69
CA PHE A 165 -30.12 -34.42 -14.57
C PHE A 165 -28.89 -33.83 -13.91
N SER A 166 -28.78 -32.46 -13.84
CA SER A 166 -27.58 -31.86 -13.30
C SER A 166 -27.50 -32.04 -11.79
N THR A 167 -26.37 -32.56 -11.33
CA THR A 167 -26.03 -32.64 -9.89
C THR A 167 -25.34 -31.38 -9.39
N GLY A 168 -25.02 -30.43 -10.29
CA GLY A 168 -24.37 -29.18 -9.95
C GLY A 168 -25.33 -28.13 -9.36
N PRO A 169 -24.79 -27.14 -8.61
CA PRO A 169 -25.61 -26.14 -7.94
C PRO A 169 -26.42 -25.24 -8.92
N SER A 170 -25.96 -25.10 -10.16
CA SER A 170 -26.67 -24.34 -11.21
C SER A 170 -27.82 -25.13 -11.87
N GLY A 171 -27.91 -26.45 -11.64
CA GLY A 171 -28.95 -27.31 -12.23
C GLY A 171 -30.36 -26.76 -12.11
N PRO A 172 -30.85 -26.38 -10.91
CA PRO A 172 -32.20 -25.80 -10.74
C PRO A 172 -32.46 -24.54 -11.57
N ASN A 173 -31.41 -23.82 -11.94
CA ASN A 173 -31.46 -22.60 -12.78
C ASN A 173 -31.11 -22.92 -14.26
N GLY A 174 -31.34 -24.18 -14.72
CA GLY A 174 -31.08 -24.59 -16.10
C GLY A 174 -29.59 -24.65 -16.46
N GLY A 175 -28.72 -24.79 -15.45
CA GLY A 175 -27.27 -24.90 -15.63
C GLY A 175 -26.55 -23.54 -15.83
N ALA A 176 -27.27 -22.42 -15.80
CA ALA A 176 -26.70 -21.12 -16.10
C ALA A 176 -25.60 -20.69 -15.10
N LEU A 177 -24.45 -20.28 -15.63
CA LEU A 177 -23.29 -19.80 -14.87
C LEU A 177 -23.16 -18.27 -14.89
N GLY A 178 -23.84 -17.59 -15.83
CA GLY A 178 -23.65 -16.17 -16.07
C GLY A 178 -22.36 -15.86 -16.82
N TRP A 179 -21.89 -14.59 -16.72
CA TRP A 179 -20.65 -14.16 -17.33
C TRP A 179 -19.46 -14.45 -16.41
N PHE A 180 -18.39 -14.98 -16.97
CA PHE A 180 -17.13 -15.24 -16.27
C PHE A 180 -15.94 -15.03 -17.22
N GLY A 181 -14.82 -14.58 -16.67
CA GLY A 181 -13.56 -14.36 -17.38
C GLY A 181 -12.57 -15.49 -17.16
N THR A 182 -11.41 -15.36 -17.78
CA THR A 182 -10.27 -16.26 -17.67
C THR A 182 -9.83 -16.43 -16.21
N GLY A 183 -9.59 -17.69 -15.79
CA GLY A 183 -9.12 -18.03 -14.43
C GLY A 183 -10.24 -18.14 -13.39
N MET A 184 -11.50 -17.90 -13.75
CA MET A 184 -12.64 -18.03 -12.83
C MET A 184 -13.19 -19.44 -12.72
N MET A 185 -12.89 -20.30 -13.68
CA MET A 185 -13.33 -21.70 -13.72
C MET A 185 -12.13 -22.65 -13.61
N VAL A 186 -12.40 -23.95 -13.40
CA VAL A 186 -11.33 -24.96 -13.43
C VAL A 186 -10.78 -25.08 -14.85
N PRO A 187 -9.45 -25.32 -15.01
CA PRO A 187 -8.78 -25.23 -16.31
C PRO A 187 -9.40 -26.08 -17.42
N GLU A 188 -9.85 -27.30 -17.09
CA GLU A 188 -10.43 -28.21 -18.07
C GLU A 188 -11.77 -27.69 -18.60
N PHE A 189 -12.57 -27.06 -17.73
CA PHE A 189 -13.84 -26.44 -18.11
C PHE A 189 -13.61 -25.19 -18.97
N GLU A 190 -12.67 -24.32 -18.55
CA GLU A 190 -12.34 -23.08 -19.26
C GLU A 190 -11.79 -23.38 -20.67
N THR A 191 -10.89 -24.37 -20.79
CA THR A 191 -10.40 -24.82 -22.10
C THR A 191 -11.55 -25.26 -23.00
N ALA A 192 -12.48 -26.05 -22.47
CA ALA A 192 -13.63 -26.50 -23.24
C ALA A 192 -14.54 -25.36 -23.71
N VAL A 193 -14.78 -24.35 -22.85
CA VAL A 193 -15.58 -23.18 -23.21
C VAL A 193 -14.89 -22.32 -24.27
N ALA A 194 -13.56 -22.19 -24.17
CA ALA A 194 -12.78 -21.37 -25.09
C ALA A 194 -12.74 -21.93 -26.53
N ASP A 195 -12.91 -23.24 -26.66
CA ASP A 195 -12.94 -23.95 -27.95
C ASP A 195 -14.30 -23.92 -28.64
N LEU A 196 -15.39 -23.45 -27.95
CA LEU A 196 -16.76 -23.45 -28.48
C LEU A 196 -17.09 -22.13 -29.19
N GLU A 197 -17.92 -22.27 -30.23
CA GLU A 197 -18.65 -21.13 -30.80
C GLU A 197 -19.97 -20.87 -30.06
N ALA A 198 -20.47 -19.63 -30.13
CA ALA A 198 -21.72 -19.25 -29.48
C ALA A 198 -22.88 -20.17 -29.95
N GLY A 199 -23.57 -20.78 -29.01
CA GLY A 199 -24.65 -21.77 -29.23
C GLY A 199 -24.18 -23.22 -29.27
N GLU A 200 -22.89 -23.47 -29.33
CA GLU A 200 -22.31 -24.83 -29.45
C GLU A 200 -22.28 -25.56 -28.09
N ILE A 201 -22.29 -26.88 -28.16
CA ILE A 201 -22.25 -27.80 -27.03
C ILE A 201 -20.93 -28.58 -27.08
N SER A 202 -20.24 -28.69 -25.96
CA SER A 202 -18.98 -29.43 -25.85
C SER A 202 -19.16 -30.95 -25.99
N ALA A 203 -18.07 -31.66 -26.29
CA ALA A 203 -17.91 -33.04 -25.90
C ALA A 203 -17.96 -33.18 -24.35
N PRO A 204 -18.09 -34.41 -23.79
CA PRO A 204 -18.00 -34.60 -22.34
C PRO A 204 -16.67 -34.05 -21.78
N VAL A 205 -16.75 -33.18 -20.78
CA VAL A 205 -15.57 -32.53 -20.14
C VAL A 205 -15.39 -33.09 -18.75
N GLN A 206 -14.25 -33.72 -18.48
CA GLN A 206 -13.95 -34.28 -17.18
C GLN A 206 -13.25 -33.24 -16.29
N THR A 207 -13.75 -33.08 -15.07
CA THR A 207 -13.11 -32.28 -14.02
C THR A 207 -13.07 -33.07 -12.70
N GLN A 208 -12.50 -32.46 -11.65
CA GLN A 208 -12.53 -33.06 -10.31
C GLN A 208 -13.96 -33.23 -9.73
N PHE A 209 -14.95 -32.55 -10.27
CA PHE A 209 -16.35 -32.59 -9.81
C PHE A 209 -17.19 -33.61 -10.52
N GLY A 210 -16.75 -34.14 -11.63
CA GLY A 210 -17.47 -35.10 -12.48
C GLY A 210 -17.34 -34.74 -13.95
N TRP A 211 -18.39 -35.13 -14.72
CA TRP A 211 -18.45 -34.89 -16.15
C TRP A 211 -19.42 -33.76 -16.47
N HIS A 212 -18.99 -32.85 -17.29
CA HIS A 212 -19.77 -31.68 -17.69
C HIS A 212 -20.16 -31.78 -19.16
N VAL A 213 -21.40 -31.41 -19.46
CA VAL A 213 -21.83 -30.98 -20.78
C VAL A 213 -21.94 -29.46 -20.75
N VAL A 214 -21.15 -28.78 -21.55
CA VAL A 214 -21.06 -27.33 -21.54
C VAL A 214 -21.69 -26.75 -22.79
N LYS A 215 -22.48 -25.70 -22.67
CA LYS A 215 -23.00 -24.90 -23.77
C LYS A 215 -22.50 -23.49 -23.66
N LEU A 216 -21.79 -23.00 -24.67
CA LEU A 216 -21.47 -21.56 -24.76
C LEU A 216 -22.71 -20.82 -25.26
N ASN A 217 -23.25 -19.93 -24.43
CA ASN A 217 -24.40 -19.10 -24.83
C ASN A 217 -23.91 -17.89 -25.65
N GLU A 218 -22.86 -17.22 -25.16
CA GLU A 218 -22.35 -16.00 -25.76
C GLU A 218 -20.90 -15.76 -25.30
N SER A 219 -20.12 -15.05 -26.08
CA SER A 219 -18.82 -14.50 -25.67
C SER A 219 -18.76 -13.02 -25.99
N ARG A 220 -18.03 -12.27 -25.18
CA ARG A 220 -17.83 -10.83 -25.39
C ARG A 220 -16.44 -10.41 -24.92
N ILE A 221 -16.00 -9.29 -25.40
CA ILE A 221 -14.92 -8.54 -24.78
C ILE A 221 -15.57 -7.62 -23.74
N SER A 222 -15.17 -7.72 -22.48
CA SER A 222 -15.69 -6.86 -21.42
C SER A 222 -15.32 -5.39 -21.71
N ALA A 223 -16.08 -4.44 -21.20
CA ALA A 223 -15.64 -3.06 -21.21
C ALA A 223 -14.46 -2.91 -20.26
N PRO A 224 -13.48 -2.04 -20.56
CA PRO A 224 -12.47 -1.67 -19.59
C PRO A 224 -13.12 -1.20 -18.27
N PRO A 225 -12.48 -1.39 -17.11
CA PRO A 225 -13.01 -0.90 -15.86
C PRO A 225 -13.18 0.63 -15.93
N ALA A 226 -14.19 1.19 -15.25
CA ALA A 226 -14.34 2.63 -15.22
C ALA A 226 -13.11 3.29 -14.56
N PRO A 227 -12.63 4.45 -15.04
CA PRO A 227 -11.42 5.10 -14.48
C PRO A 227 -11.53 5.35 -12.98
N GLU A 228 -12.71 5.64 -12.45
CA GLU A 228 -12.98 5.81 -11.03
C GLU A 228 -12.79 4.53 -10.20
N ASP A 229 -13.04 3.36 -10.79
CA ASP A 229 -12.91 2.06 -10.10
C ASP A 229 -11.44 1.65 -9.90
N VAL A 230 -10.55 2.07 -10.80
CA VAL A 230 -9.12 1.71 -10.78
C VAL A 230 -8.20 2.87 -10.39
N ARG A 231 -8.78 4.06 -10.11
CA ARG A 231 -8.01 5.27 -9.81
C ARG A 231 -7.01 5.08 -8.68
N ALA A 232 -7.42 4.45 -7.59
CA ALA A 232 -6.55 4.24 -6.43
C ALA A 232 -5.34 3.35 -6.77
N ASP A 233 -5.55 2.31 -7.56
CA ASP A 233 -4.50 1.40 -7.99
C ASP A 233 -3.52 2.11 -8.96
N LEU A 234 -4.04 2.94 -9.86
CA LEU A 234 -3.22 3.74 -10.77
C LEU A 234 -2.39 4.79 -10.03
N GLU A 235 -2.96 5.45 -9.01
CA GLU A 235 -2.21 6.38 -8.17
C GLU A 235 -1.09 5.69 -7.38
N GLU A 236 -1.33 4.49 -6.87
CA GLU A 236 -0.32 3.69 -6.18
C GLU A 236 0.80 3.26 -7.14
N GLU A 237 0.45 2.83 -8.35
CA GLU A 237 1.40 2.51 -9.41
C GLU A 237 2.28 3.72 -9.75
N LEU A 238 1.68 4.89 -9.94
CA LEU A 238 2.41 6.13 -10.23
C LEU A 238 3.34 6.52 -9.08
N ARG A 239 2.91 6.36 -7.82
CA ARG A 239 3.79 6.58 -6.65
C ARG A 239 4.99 5.65 -6.67
N ARG A 240 4.77 4.37 -6.94
CA ARG A 240 5.86 3.39 -7.05
C ARG A 240 6.82 3.76 -8.18
N GLN A 241 6.32 4.07 -9.36
CA GLN A 241 7.15 4.48 -10.50
C GLN A 241 7.99 5.73 -10.20
N ARG A 242 7.43 6.72 -9.50
CA ARG A 242 8.17 7.92 -9.08
C ARG A 242 9.30 7.59 -8.12
N VAL A 243 9.04 6.75 -7.13
CA VAL A 243 10.07 6.33 -6.17
C VAL A 243 11.16 5.54 -6.87
N ASP A 244 10.81 4.61 -7.75
CA ASP A 244 11.78 3.83 -8.52
C ASP A 244 12.64 4.72 -9.42
N ALA A 245 12.03 5.68 -10.11
CA ALA A 245 12.74 6.63 -10.96
C ALA A 245 13.69 7.53 -10.14
N TYR A 246 13.24 8.01 -8.99
CA TYR A 246 14.06 8.81 -8.08
C TYR A 246 15.26 8.04 -7.55
N LEU A 247 15.06 6.78 -7.11
CA LEU A 247 16.15 5.92 -6.67
C LEU A 247 17.13 5.60 -7.79
N ALA A 248 16.64 5.37 -9.00
CA ALA A 248 17.47 5.13 -10.18
C ALA A 248 18.34 6.34 -10.51
N GLU A 249 17.75 7.55 -10.54
CA GLU A 249 18.46 8.81 -10.79
C GLU A 249 19.57 9.05 -9.76
N LEU A 250 19.25 8.93 -8.48
CA LEU A 250 20.24 9.11 -7.41
C LEU A 250 21.35 8.07 -7.47
N THR A 251 21.01 6.82 -7.79
CA THR A 251 21.99 5.72 -7.90
C THR A 251 22.92 5.92 -9.08
N GLU A 252 22.39 6.40 -10.21
CA GLU A 252 23.20 6.72 -11.41
C GLU A 252 24.15 7.91 -11.17
N ALA A 253 23.67 8.92 -10.44
CA ALA A 253 24.46 10.10 -10.10
C ALA A 253 25.51 9.85 -9.02
N ALA A 254 25.39 8.77 -8.24
CA ALA A 254 26.28 8.47 -7.12
C ALA A 254 27.59 7.81 -7.59
N GLU A 255 28.73 8.25 -7.02
CA GLU A 255 30.00 7.55 -7.15
C GLU A 255 30.02 6.35 -6.19
N ILE A 256 29.77 5.14 -6.72
CA ILE A 256 29.71 3.90 -5.93
C ILE A 256 30.96 3.07 -6.21
N THR A 257 31.80 2.92 -5.19
CA THR A 257 32.98 2.04 -5.25
C THR A 257 32.74 0.78 -4.41
N ARG A 258 32.90 -0.38 -5.04
CA ARG A 258 32.86 -1.69 -4.38
C ARG A 258 34.23 -2.34 -4.48
N PRO A 259 35.08 -2.24 -3.44
CA PRO A 259 36.38 -2.90 -3.47
C PRO A 259 36.18 -4.42 -3.52
N GLU A 260 37.06 -5.11 -4.27
CA GLU A 260 37.11 -6.57 -4.26
C GLU A 260 37.77 -7.02 -2.96
N VAL A 261 36.98 -7.39 -1.98
CA VAL A 261 37.43 -7.92 -0.68
C VAL A 261 36.86 -9.31 -0.50
N GLU A 262 37.70 -10.29 -0.26
CA GLU A 262 37.27 -11.63 0.11
C GLU A 262 36.82 -11.62 1.56
N ILE A 263 35.53 -11.74 1.81
CA ILE A 263 34.90 -11.70 3.13
C ILE A 263 34.20 -13.03 3.38
N ASP A 264 34.44 -13.65 4.54
CA ASP A 264 33.56 -14.70 5.05
C ASP A 264 32.18 -14.07 5.40
N MET A 265 31.19 -14.36 4.58
CA MET A 265 29.80 -13.78 4.74
C MET A 265 29.18 -14.19 6.08
N SER A 266 29.63 -15.25 6.74
CA SER A 266 29.14 -15.65 8.05
C SER A 266 29.47 -14.64 9.15
N LEU A 267 30.48 -13.79 8.94
CA LEU A 267 30.91 -12.75 9.88
C LEU A 267 29.82 -11.69 10.14
N ILE A 268 28.84 -11.51 9.25
CA ILE A 268 27.69 -10.62 9.51
C ILE A 268 26.88 -11.01 10.76
N ARG A 269 27.05 -12.24 11.26
CA ARG A 269 26.39 -12.73 12.48
C ARG A 269 27.26 -12.58 13.73
N ASN A 270 28.50 -12.19 13.56
CA ASN A 270 29.47 -12.11 14.66
C ASN A 270 29.43 -10.71 15.30
N ILE A 271 28.55 -10.54 16.29
CA ILE A 271 28.40 -9.28 17.03
C ILE A 271 29.67 -8.90 17.82
N ASP A 272 30.52 -9.87 18.18
CA ASP A 272 31.73 -9.63 18.97
C ASP A 272 32.77 -8.77 18.21
N LEU A 273 32.67 -8.69 16.89
CA LEU A 273 33.46 -7.78 16.09
C LEU A 273 33.21 -6.29 16.40
N LEU A 274 32.07 -5.96 17.00
CA LEU A 274 31.69 -4.60 17.36
C LEU A 274 32.15 -4.23 18.80
N THR A 275 32.71 -5.13 19.52
CA THR A 275 33.14 -4.94 20.94
C THR A 275 34.64 -4.85 21.13
N GLN A 276 35.42 -4.84 20.03
CA GLN A 276 36.88 -4.75 20.04
C GLN A 276 37.39 -3.33 20.04
#